data_8c17a57510c0fdb593250f46af053964
#
_entry.id   8c17a57510c0fdb593250f46af053964
#
_cell.length_a   1.000
_cell.length_b   1.000
_cell.length_c   1.000
_cell.angle_alpha   90.00
_cell.angle_beta   90.00
_cell.angle_gamma   90.00
#
_symmetry.space_group_name_H-M   'P 1'
#
loop_
_entity.id
_entity.type
_entity.pdbx_description
1 polymer ?
#
loop_
_entity_poly.entity_id
_entity_poly.type
_entity_poly.pdbx_seq_one_letter_code
_entity_poly.pdbx_strand_id
1 'polypeptide(L)'
;MYSNQIGIADFKKKAPLKKESVFQLASVSKQFTAAAIMLLNERKKVRLTDTVNRYFPDFPFKNVTIKNLLNHTAGLPKYFWVAEHKWLKEKAPTNSEMMTFLESSDVQRYFKSGRNFDYSNTGYFVLASIVEKVSGTSFSSFLKSNIFEPLQMKHSYV
;
A
#
# COMPACT_ATOMS: atom_id res chain seq x y z
N MET A 1 10.74 -16.06 -25.90
CA MET A 1 11.09 -15.55 -24.55
C MET A 1 11.67 -16.70 -23.75
N TYR A 2 12.90 -16.57 -23.22
CA TYR A 2 13.53 -17.62 -22.39
C TYR A 2 12.89 -17.61 -21.00
N SER A 3 12.52 -18.79 -20.48
CA SER A 3 11.98 -18.99 -19.14
C SER A 3 12.56 -20.26 -18.55
N ASN A 4 13.18 -20.17 -17.37
CA ASN A 4 13.73 -21.32 -16.66
C ASN A 4 13.46 -21.17 -15.15
N GLN A 5 13.27 -22.28 -14.45
CA GLN A 5 13.02 -22.35 -13.00
C GLN A 5 14.05 -23.29 -12.39
N ILE A 6 14.86 -22.77 -11.48
CA ILE A 6 15.92 -23.55 -10.80
C ILE A 6 15.76 -23.35 -9.29
N GLY A 7 15.71 -24.44 -8.53
CA GLY A 7 15.67 -24.43 -7.09
C GLY A 7 14.47 -25.16 -6.50
N ILE A 8 14.27 -24.98 -5.18
CA ILE A 8 13.24 -25.65 -4.37
C ILE A 8 12.25 -24.61 -3.85
N ALA A 9 10.96 -24.81 -4.10
CA ALA A 9 9.88 -23.96 -3.62
C ALA A 9 9.53 -24.24 -2.16
N ASP A 10 9.60 -25.49 -1.71
CA ASP A 10 9.32 -25.92 -0.34
C ASP A 10 10.38 -26.91 0.12
N PHE A 11 11.25 -26.48 1.02
CA PHE A 11 12.34 -27.32 1.53
C PHE A 11 11.85 -28.53 2.32
N LYS A 12 10.74 -28.42 3.07
CA LYS A 12 10.18 -29.52 3.86
C LYS A 12 9.62 -30.62 2.96
N LYS A 13 8.93 -30.23 1.89
CA LYS A 13 8.33 -31.15 0.91
C LYS A 13 9.28 -31.51 -0.23
N LYS A 14 10.48 -30.93 -0.26
CA LYS A 14 11.43 -31.04 -1.39
C LYS A 14 10.80 -30.76 -2.75
N ALA A 15 9.79 -29.88 -2.77
CA ALA A 15 9.06 -29.55 -3.99
C ALA A 15 9.88 -28.58 -4.86
N PRO A 16 10.11 -28.88 -6.15
CA PRO A 16 10.87 -27.99 -7.03
C PRO A 16 10.06 -26.73 -7.36
N LEU A 17 10.75 -25.66 -7.72
CA LEU A 17 10.15 -24.48 -8.33
C LEU A 17 9.50 -24.87 -9.66
N LYS A 18 8.33 -24.29 -9.93
CA LYS A 18 7.57 -24.43 -11.16
C LYS A 18 7.29 -23.04 -11.75
N LYS A 19 6.93 -22.98 -13.03
CA LYS A 19 6.56 -21.74 -13.71
C LYS A 19 5.40 -21.02 -13.00
N GLU A 20 4.51 -21.79 -12.38
CA GLU A 20 3.33 -21.33 -11.67
C GLU A 20 3.60 -21.04 -10.18
N SER A 21 4.85 -21.20 -9.71
CA SER A 21 5.20 -20.89 -8.32
C SER A 21 4.97 -19.42 -8.02
N VAL A 22 4.32 -19.13 -6.88
CA VAL A 22 3.93 -17.79 -6.46
C VAL A 22 4.86 -17.31 -5.35
N PHE A 23 5.22 -16.04 -5.38
CA PHE A 23 6.12 -15.42 -4.43
C PHE A 23 5.46 -14.22 -3.77
N GLN A 24 5.68 -14.06 -2.47
CA GLN A 24 5.33 -12.83 -1.77
C GLN A 24 6.35 -11.75 -2.13
N LEU A 25 5.91 -10.72 -2.86
CA LEU A 25 6.80 -9.69 -3.40
C LEU A 25 7.25 -8.64 -2.39
N ALA A 26 6.68 -8.66 -1.17
CA ALA A 26 6.98 -7.67 -0.14
C ALA A 26 6.92 -6.23 -0.71
N SER A 27 7.94 -5.42 -0.50
CA SER A 27 7.96 -4.01 -0.91
C SER A 27 7.97 -3.75 -2.42
N VAL A 28 8.27 -4.76 -3.25
CA VAL A 28 8.11 -4.65 -4.71
C VAL A 28 6.65 -4.38 -5.08
N SER A 29 5.69 -4.80 -4.23
CA SER A 29 4.25 -4.53 -4.39
C SER A 29 3.91 -3.03 -4.43
N LYS A 30 4.75 -2.16 -3.88
CA LYS A 30 4.51 -0.71 -3.87
C LYS A 30 4.36 -0.09 -5.25
N GLN A 31 5.03 -0.64 -6.26
CA GLN A 31 4.86 -0.19 -7.65
C GLN A 31 3.39 -0.30 -8.11
N PHE A 32 2.66 -1.34 -7.70
CA PHE A 32 1.25 -1.50 -8.05
C PHE A 32 0.36 -0.49 -7.32
N THR A 33 0.68 -0.18 -6.06
CA THR A 33 -0.01 0.89 -5.33
C THR A 33 0.22 2.25 -6.00
N ALA A 34 1.46 2.55 -6.39
CA ALA A 34 1.78 3.78 -7.10
C ALA A 34 1.07 3.83 -8.46
N ALA A 35 1.06 2.74 -9.23
CA ALA A 35 0.35 2.65 -10.51
C ALA A 35 -1.16 2.88 -10.33
N ALA A 36 -1.78 2.33 -9.29
CA ALA A 36 -3.18 2.56 -8.98
C ALA A 36 -3.49 4.05 -8.74
N ILE A 37 -2.66 4.74 -7.97
CA ILE A 37 -2.77 6.19 -7.76
C ILE A 37 -2.59 6.96 -9.06
N MET A 38 -1.63 6.58 -9.90
CA MET A 38 -1.39 7.24 -11.19
C MET A 38 -2.56 7.04 -12.16
N LEU A 39 -3.19 5.86 -12.19
CA LEU A 39 -4.42 5.61 -12.95
C LEU A 39 -5.57 6.50 -12.48
N LEU A 40 -5.74 6.64 -11.16
CA LEU A 40 -6.76 7.55 -10.62
C LEU A 40 -6.45 9.01 -10.92
N ASN A 41 -5.17 9.40 -10.95
CA ASN A 41 -4.75 10.74 -11.33
C ASN A 41 -5.00 11.02 -12.82
N GLU A 42 -4.68 10.09 -13.71
CA GLU A 42 -4.98 10.19 -15.15
C GLU A 42 -6.48 10.34 -15.39
N ARG A 43 -7.29 9.59 -14.65
CA ARG A 43 -8.77 9.68 -14.68
C ARG A 43 -9.32 10.92 -13.97
N LYS A 44 -8.48 11.84 -13.52
CA LYS A 44 -8.84 13.08 -12.81
C LYS A 44 -9.64 12.85 -11.51
N LYS A 45 -9.53 11.67 -10.92
CA LYS A 45 -10.20 11.33 -9.66
C LYS A 45 -9.41 11.77 -8.43
N VAL A 46 -8.08 11.86 -8.55
CA VAL A 46 -7.17 12.39 -7.53
C VAL A 46 -6.17 13.34 -8.18
N ARG A 47 -5.59 14.24 -7.39
CA ARG A 47 -4.42 15.04 -7.79
C ARG A 47 -3.25 14.71 -6.87
N LEU A 48 -2.04 14.67 -7.40
CA LEU A 48 -0.85 14.39 -6.57
C LEU A 48 -0.62 15.45 -5.48
N THR A 49 -1.18 16.64 -5.68
CA THR A 49 -1.16 17.75 -4.71
C THR A 49 -2.29 17.68 -3.67
N ASP A 50 -3.28 16.81 -3.84
CA ASP A 50 -4.34 16.66 -2.85
C ASP A 50 -3.73 16.17 -1.54
N THR A 51 -4.23 16.72 -0.42
CA THR A 51 -3.85 16.25 0.91
C THR A 51 -4.67 15.02 1.31
N VAL A 52 -4.11 14.19 2.18
CA VAL A 52 -4.82 13.03 2.75
C VAL A 52 -6.14 13.45 3.40
N ASN A 53 -6.16 14.61 4.07
CA ASN A 53 -7.36 15.14 4.73
C ASN A 53 -8.53 15.43 3.79
N ARG A 54 -8.30 15.53 2.48
CA ARG A 54 -9.38 15.62 1.48
C ARG A 54 -10.24 14.35 1.46
N TYR A 55 -9.62 13.19 1.68
CA TYR A 55 -10.26 11.87 1.62
C TYR A 55 -10.60 11.31 3.00
N PHE A 56 -9.79 11.67 3.99
CA PHE A 56 -9.90 11.30 5.40
C PHE A 56 -9.80 12.56 6.26
N PRO A 57 -10.92 13.24 6.55
CA PRO A 57 -10.93 14.52 7.27
C PRO A 57 -10.24 14.46 8.64
N ASP A 58 -10.39 13.33 9.34
CA ASP A 58 -9.87 13.08 10.68
C ASP A 58 -8.40 12.63 10.71
N PHE A 59 -7.77 12.48 9.53
CA PHE A 59 -6.35 12.13 9.46
C PHE A 59 -5.50 13.15 10.22
N PRO A 60 -4.70 12.71 11.23
CA PRO A 60 -4.12 13.62 12.25
C PRO A 60 -3.01 14.52 11.69
N PHE A 61 -2.41 14.14 10.56
CA PHE A 61 -1.26 14.84 10.01
C PHE A 61 -1.68 15.80 8.88
N LYS A 62 -1.70 17.10 9.16
CA LYS A 62 -2.07 18.10 8.16
C LYS A 62 -0.95 18.31 7.12
N ASN A 63 -1.35 18.75 5.91
CA ASN A 63 -0.44 19.06 4.79
C ASN A 63 0.40 17.88 4.28
N VAL A 64 -0.07 16.64 4.45
CA VAL A 64 0.49 15.46 3.82
C VAL A 64 -0.17 15.26 2.47
N THR A 65 0.56 15.42 1.38
CA THR A 65 0.04 15.23 0.02
C THR A 65 0.24 13.79 -0.48
N ILE A 66 -0.55 13.40 -1.48
CA ILE A 66 -0.35 12.11 -2.19
C ILE A 66 1.10 12.02 -2.73
N LYS A 67 1.64 13.12 -3.27
CA LYS A 67 3.05 13.19 -3.72
C LYS A 67 4.03 12.89 -2.58
N ASN A 68 3.80 13.41 -1.38
CA ASN A 68 4.66 13.12 -0.23
C ASN A 68 4.63 11.64 0.16
N LEU A 69 3.47 10.99 0.08
CA LEU A 69 3.34 9.55 0.36
C LEU A 69 4.11 8.71 -0.67
N LEU A 70 3.92 8.99 -1.96
CA LEU A 70 4.60 8.29 -3.06
C LEU A 70 6.12 8.39 -2.96
N ASN A 71 6.64 9.56 -2.58
CA ASN A 71 8.07 9.85 -2.53
C ASN A 71 8.72 9.58 -1.17
N HIS A 72 7.99 8.99 -0.22
CA HIS A 72 8.49 8.75 1.14
C HIS A 72 8.98 10.02 1.87
N THR A 73 8.31 11.14 1.62
CA THR A 73 8.63 12.43 2.24
C THR A 73 7.53 12.93 3.18
N ALA A 74 6.62 12.05 3.58
CA ALA A 74 5.47 12.41 4.41
C ALA A 74 5.81 12.60 5.91
N GLY A 75 6.87 11.95 6.39
CA GLY A 75 7.29 11.97 7.80
C GLY A 75 6.35 11.22 8.74
N LEU A 76 5.57 10.27 8.23
CA LEU A 76 4.58 9.51 9.01
C LEU A 76 5.25 8.51 9.96
N PRO A 77 4.66 8.26 11.14
CA PRO A 77 5.13 7.23 12.06
C PRO A 77 5.01 5.84 11.43
N LYS A 78 5.84 4.90 11.89
CA LYS A 78 5.80 3.51 11.43
C LYS A 78 4.58 2.81 12.00
N TYR A 79 3.69 2.33 11.14
CA TYR A 79 2.44 1.68 11.55
C TYR A 79 2.66 0.40 12.38
N PHE A 80 3.78 -0.31 12.19
CA PHE A 80 4.13 -1.48 12.99
C PHE A 80 4.17 -1.16 14.49
N TRP A 81 4.72 -0.01 14.85
CA TRP A 81 4.79 0.40 16.24
C TRP A 81 3.38 0.60 16.84
N VAL A 82 2.46 1.16 16.05
CA VAL A 82 1.06 1.32 16.46
C VAL A 82 0.36 -0.03 16.57
N ALA A 83 0.59 -0.94 15.60
CA ALA A 83 -0.01 -2.25 15.57
C ALA A 83 0.48 -3.16 16.72
N GLU A 84 1.77 -3.20 17.00
CA GLU A 84 2.36 -4.03 18.06
C GLU A 84 1.83 -3.66 19.46
N HIS A 85 1.56 -2.40 19.72
CA HIS A 85 1.15 -1.93 21.06
C HIS A 85 -0.36 -1.83 21.26
N LYS A 86 -1.14 -1.80 20.21
CA LYS A 86 -2.59 -1.54 20.29
C LYS A 86 -3.47 -2.55 19.55
N TRP A 87 -2.91 -3.42 18.70
CA TRP A 87 -3.68 -4.40 17.97
C TRP A 87 -3.77 -5.72 18.75
N LEU A 88 -4.94 -5.98 19.31
CA LEU A 88 -5.19 -7.16 20.19
C LEU A 88 -5.89 -8.31 19.46
N LYS A 89 -6.05 -8.24 18.13
CA LYS A 89 -6.74 -9.28 17.35
C LYS A 89 -5.73 -10.22 16.71
N GLU A 90 -6.05 -11.51 16.66
CA GLU A 90 -5.24 -12.52 15.96
C GLU A 90 -5.14 -12.30 14.44
N LYS A 91 -6.17 -11.67 13.86
CA LYS A 91 -6.22 -11.38 12.42
C LYS A 91 -5.56 -10.04 12.10
N ALA A 92 -4.76 -10.00 11.03
CA ALA A 92 -4.17 -8.76 10.54
C ALA A 92 -5.22 -7.67 10.26
N PRO A 93 -4.94 -6.39 10.59
CA PRO A 93 -5.88 -5.30 10.37
C PRO A 93 -6.11 -5.02 8.88
N THR A 94 -7.33 -4.64 8.54
CA THR A 94 -7.68 -4.07 7.24
C THR A 94 -7.13 -2.65 7.08
N ASN A 95 -7.09 -2.14 5.84
CA ASN A 95 -6.72 -0.73 5.60
C ASN A 95 -7.61 0.25 6.38
N SER A 96 -8.92 -0.02 6.43
CA SER A 96 -9.88 0.83 7.16
C SER A 96 -9.60 0.84 8.67
N GLU A 97 -9.36 -0.32 9.27
CA GLU A 97 -9.01 -0.43 10.69
C GLU A 97 -7.69 0.29 10.99
N MET A 98 -6.69 0.18 10.10
CA MET A 98 -5.42 0.89 10.25
C MET A 98 -5.57 2.41 10.10
N MET A 99 -6.48 2.90 9.24
CA MET A 99 -6.78 4.33 9.15
C MET A 99 -7.41 4.84 10.45
N THR A 100 -8.44 4.15 10.97
CA THR A 100 -9.05 4.47 12.28
C THR A 100 -8.01 4.51 13.40
N PHE A 101 -7.05 3.60 13.34
CA PHE A 101 -5.94 3.55 14.29
C PHE A 101 -5.05 4.79 14.23
N LEU A 102 -4.68 5.24 13.04
CA LEU A 102 -3.92 6.48 12.87
C LEU A 102 -4.71 7.71 13.31
N GLU A 103 -6.00 7.75 13.03
CA GLU A 103 -6.91 8.84 13.37
C GLU A 103 -7.08 8.98 14.89
N SER A 104 -7.08 7.88 15.63
CA SER A 104 -7.25 7.82 17.08
C SER A 104 -5.95 7.86 17.89
N SER A 105 -4.78 7.89 17.23
CA SER A 105 -3.49 7.79 17.91
C SER A 105 -2.87 9.15 18.20
N ASP A 106 -2.29 9.30 19.41
CA ASP A 106 -1.47 10.46 19.79
C ASP A 106 -0.04 10.40 19.21
N VAL A 107 0.15 9.62 18.15
CA VAL A 107 1.47 9.39 17.56
C VAL A 107 1.90 10.62 16.77
N GLN A 108 3.07 11.13 17.08
CA GLN A 108 3.65 12.28 16.39
C GLN A 108 4.35 11.86 15.12
N ARG A 109 4.31 12.71 14.09
CA ARG A 109 5.11 12.52 12.89
C ARG A 109 6.59 12.80 13.16
N TYR A 110 7.47 12.16 12.43
CA TYR A 110 8.92 12.30 12.60
C TYR A 110 9.45 13.65 12.11
N PHE A 111 8.87 14.21 11.04
CA PHE A 111 9.22 15.51 10.47
C PHE A 111 8.08 16.10 9.63
N LYS A 112 8.16 17.38 9.33
CA LYS A 112 7.21 18.07 8.43
C LYS A 112 7.31 17.52 7.01
N SER A 113 6.16 17.23 6.38
CA SER A 113 6.08 16.70 5.02
C SER A 113 6.90 17.55 4.03
N GLY A 114 7.63 16.87 3.15
CA GLY A 114 8.49 17.47 2.14
C GLY A 114 9.88 17.89 2.62
N ARG A 115 10.21 17.73 3.91
CA ARG A 115 11.51 18.15 4.44
C ARG A 115 12.61 17.10 4.28
N ASN A 116 12.29 15.84 4.58
CA ASN A 116 13.26 14.75 4.58
C ASN A 116 12.68 13.54 3.86
N PHE A 117 13.54 12.61 3.48
CA PHE A 117 13.18 11.28 3.03
C PHE A 117 13.24 10.30 4.21
N ASP A 118 12.17 9.52 4.38
CA ASP A 118 12.16 8.34 5.26
C ASP A 118 11.23 7.28 4.66
N TYR A 119 11.81 6.13 4.31
CA TYR A 119 11.06 5.04 3.71
C TYR A 119 9.90 4.61 4.62
N SER A 120 8.66 4.70 4.12
CA SER A 120 7.45 4.54 4.90
C SER A 120 6.48 3.52 4.30
N ASN A 121 6.25 2.42 5.01
CA ASN A 121 5.15 1.52 4.71
C ASN A 121 3.79 2.16 5.04
N THR A 122 3.75 3.00 6.09
CA THR A 122 2.56 3.75 6.48
C THR A 122 2.05 4.60 5.34
N GLY A 123 2.94 5.29 4.62
CA GLY A 123 2.55 6.09 3.46
C GLY A 123 1.86 5.25 2.37
N TYR A 124 2.31 4.05 2.15
CA TYR A 124 1.75 3.19 1.09
C TYR A 124 0.45 2.50 1.46
N PHE A 125 0.22 2.16 2.73
CA PHE A 125 -1.11 1.72 3.12
C PHE A 125 -2.14 2.87 3.08
N VAL A 126 -1.75 4.11 3.43
CA VAL A 126 -2.61 5.29 3.26
C VAL A 126 -2.96 5.51 1.78
N LEU A 127 -1.99 5.33 0.85
CA LEU A 127 -2.27 5.36 -0.59
C LEU A 127 -3.28 4.29 -1.02
N ALA A 128 -3.13 3.05 -0.52
CA ALA A 128 -4.09 1.98 -0.78
C ALA A 128 -5.49 2.34 -0.26
N SER A 129 -5.59 2.90 0.95
CA SER A 129 -6.84 3.39 1.52
C SER A 129 -7.48 4.52 0.69
N ILE A 130 -6.68 5.41 0.10
CA ILE A 130 -7.17 6.45 -0.83
C ILE A 130 -7.72 5.80 -2.10
N VAL A 131 -7.06 4.76 -2.64
CA VAL A 131 -7.58 4.01 -3.79
C VAL A 131 -8.96 3.42 -3.47
N GLU A 132 -9.12 2.77 -2.33
CA GLU A 132 -10.41 2.21 -1.87
C GLU A 132 -11.48 3.30 -1.74
N LYS A 133 -11.14 4.40 -1.06
CA LYS A 133 -12.06 5.52 -0.83
C LYS A 133 -12.57 6.16 -2.12
N VAL A 134 -11.68 6.33 -3.09
CA VAL A 134 -11.98 7.02 -4.36
C VAL A 134 -12.67 6.09 -5.37
N SER A 135 -12.30 4.81 -5.39
CA SER A 135 -12.85 3.83 -6.32
C SER A 135 -14.16 3.20 -5.85
N GLY A 136 -14.42 3.20 -4.54
CA GLY A 136 -15.56 2.50 -3.95
C GLY A 136 -15.42 0.97 -3.94
N THR A 137 -14.22 0.44 -4.22
CA THR A 137 -13.95 -1.01 -4.26
C THR A 137 -12.76 -1.35 -3.37
N SER A 138 -12.61 -2.61 -2.98
CA SER A 138 -11.42 -3.03 -2.24
C SER A 138 -10.14 -2.82 -3.08
N PHE A 139 -9.02 -2.60 -2.42
CA PHE A 139 -7.73 -2.43 -3.09
C PHE A 139 -7.38 -3.61 -3.99
N SER A 140 -7.61 -4.84 -3.51
CA SER A 140 -7.40 -6.07 -4.30
C SER A 140 -8.27 -6.11 -5.56
N SER A 141 -9.57 -5.78 -5.44
CA SER A 141 -10.49 -5.71 -6.59
C SER A 141 -10.08 -4.63 -7.58
N PHE A 142 -9.64 -3.46 -7.09
CA PHE A 142 -9.17 -2.40 -7.95
C PHE A 142 -7.94 -2.81 -8.76
N LEU A 143 -6.91 -3.39 -8.12
CA LEU A 143 -5.71 -3.86 -8.82
C LEU A 143 -6.03 -4.96 -9.82
N LYS A 144 -6.89 -5.92 -9.43
CA LYS A 144 -7.31 -7.00 -10.30
C LYS A 144 -7.90 -6.44 -11.60
N SER A 145 -8.95 -5.62 -11.51
CA SER A 145 -9.71 -5.15 -12.67
C SER A 145 -8.97 -4.09 -13.50
N ASN A 146 -8.10 -3.28 -12.88
CA ASN A 146 -7.48 -2.14 -13.57
C ASN A 146 -6.02 -2.39 -13.97
N ILE A 147 -5.36 -3.39 -13.41
CA ILE A 147 -3.94 -3.68 -13.68
C ILE A 147 -3.75 -5.14 -14.10
N PHE A 148 -4.11 -6.10 -13.23
CA PHE A 148 -3.74 -7.49 -13.45
C PHE A 148 -4.47 -8.11 -14.65
N GLU A 149 -5.78 -7.95 -14.76
CA GLU A 149 -6.56 -8.48 -15.88
C GLU A 149 -6.19 -7.84 -17.23
N PRO A 150 -6.14 -6.49 -17.36
CA PRO A 150 -5.72 -5.84 -18.59
C PRO A 150 -4.32 -6.25 -19.07
N LEU A 151 -3.40 -6.49 -18.13
CA LEU A 151 -2.03 -6.92 -18.42
C LEU A 151 -1.87 -8.45 -18.49
N GLN A 152 -2.96 -9.22 -18.40
CA GLN A 152 -2.97 -10.68 -18.41
C GLN A 152 -2.08 -11.32 -17.32
N MET A 153 -1.94 -10.66 -16.18
CA MET A 153 -1.17 -11.13 -15.02
C MET A 153 -1.97 -12.14 -14.21
N LYS A 154 -2.22 -13.32 -14.79
CA LYS A 154 -3.18 -14.34 -14.28
C LYS A 154 -2.83 -14.92 -12.91
N HIS A 155 -1.56 -14.83 -12.49
CA HIS A 155 -1.06 -15.37 -11.23
C HIS A 155 -0.65 -14.27 -10.23
N SER A 156 -1.16 -13.04 -10.42
CA SER A 156 -0.92 -11.90 -9.53
C SER A 156 -2.19 -11.55 -8.75
N TYR A 157 -2.06 -11.43 -7.43
CA TYR A 157 -3.18 -11.11 -6.51
C TYR A 157 -2.68 -10.40 -5.26
N VAL A 158 -3.62 -9.83 -4.48
CA VAL A 158 -3.40 -9.16 -3.19
C VAL A 158 -4.20 -9.89 -2.13
#